data_115b41fc09b18401789498d61a05d901
#
_entry.id   115b41fc09b18401789498d61a05d901
#
_cell.length_a   1.000
_cell.length_b   1.000
_cell.length_c   1.000
_cell.angle_alpha   90.00
_cell.angle_beta   90.00
_cell.angle_gamma   90.00
#
_symmetry.space_group_name_H-M   'P 1'
#
loop_
_entity.id
_entity.type
_entity.pdbx_description
1 polymer ?
#
loop_
_entity_poly.entity_id
_entity_poly.type
_entity_poly.pdbx_seq_one_letter_code
_entity_poly.pdbx_strand_id
1 'polypeptide(L)'
;MADFKERLLPIGNFIAKMLMLCIGISFAMSVNAQESIGGRVLDEQKQGLDAAVVMLVSLPENVLIETTVTDSTGYFHLPVHKGEFLLCIRTLGYKEIKKNITITGPTAIPNIYLEPDEISLQDVVVTARKSRPMTTSSNGKIHINVAQSYLADIGNALEVLKHSPGVSVNNKGEISLASLGGTAIYVNGRKVMLQGDELSTYLRSMSSEKISQIEISHNPNASFGSEGAGGVINILLKTSETSGFFVTTSHSVGYWENLKQNSDFAISYNTNKWQLGLNYNHSLGHHSMDYGYEKVQNGDKNISETTDTDKRNTYSAGIDFSWQPNQKNKLFMNSTVNVLVGPGETETTTEIYQGTNLLDNILKARNNYIEQKNLQYSNNVNYQYRPSSKMQFSFSADWTHFDGNARCEQPNEYFSATNMPIRSDLFYSEPDKDIDIYALLADYKYNPNAQNEILAGVKTTLINSDNTFLFKKNGAVDTQRSNNFYYEEKNLEA
;
A
#
# COMPACT_ATOMS: atom_id res chain seq x y z
N MET A 1 -4.00 22.86 -25.63
CA MET A 1 -2.62 22.99 -25.11
C MET A 1 -2.41 24.18 -24.16
N ALA A 2 -3.02 25.33 -24.38
CA ALA A 2 -2.90 26.51 -23.49
C ALA A 2 -3.65 26.33 -22.16
N ASP A 3 -4.85 25.80 -22.21
CA ASP A 3 -5.75 25.63 -21.03
C ASP A 3 -5.24 24.58 -20.02
N PHE A 4 -4.47 23.60 -20.47
CA PHE A 4 -3.90 22.54 -19.61
C PHE A 4 -2.68 23.05 -18.79
N LYS A 5 -1.89 23.99 -19.35
CA LYS A 5 -0.80 24.64 -18.60
C LYS A 5 -1.32 25.51 -17.45
N GLU A 6 -2.47 26.15 -17.61
CA GLU A 6 -3.02 27.01 -16.54
C GLU A 6 -3.61 26.21 -15.37
N ARG A 7 -4.12 24.99 -15.59
CA ARG A 7 -4.66 24.13 -14.51
C ARG A 7 -3.60 23.36 -13.74
N LEU A 8 -2.46 23.04 -14.36
CA LEU A 8 -1.34 22.35 -13.69
C LEU A 8 -0.36 23.30 -12.98
N LEU A 9 -0.31 24.58 -13.38
CA LEU A 9 0.50 25.60 -12.73
C LEU A 9 0.25 25.72 -11.21
N PRO A 10 -1.01 25.67 -10.70
CA PRO A 10 -1.24 25.74 -9.25
C PRO A 10 -0.78 24.47 -8.52
N ILE A 11 -0.88 23.29 -9.14
CA ILE A 11 -0.48 22.02 -8.51
C ILE A 11 1.05 21.90 -8.48
N GLY A 12 1.75 22.24 -9.58
CA GLY A 12 3.21 22.31 -9.62
C GLY A 12 3.78 23.35 -8.64
N ASN A 13 3.15 24.52 -8.54
CA ASN A 13 3.52 25.55 -7.58
C ASN A 13 3.20 25.15 -6.12
N PHE A 14 2.15 24.39 -5.89
CA PHE A 14 1.81 23.85 -4.57
C PHE A 14 2.82 22.81 -4.11
N ILE A 15 3.17 21.86 -4.98
CA ILE A 15 4.20 20.84 -4.71
C ILE A 15 5.58 21.48 -4.52
N ALA A 16 5.96 22.45 -5.37
CA ALA A 16 7.21 23.18 -5.22
C ALA A 16 7.28 24.00 -3.93
N LYS A 17 6.18 24.66 -3.55
CA LYS A 17 6.08 25.38 -2.28
C LYS A 17 6.10 24.43 -1.07
N MET A 18 5.47 23.27 -1.16
CA MET A 18 5.50 22.25 -0.12
C MET A 18 6.90 21.62 0.00
N LEU A 19 7.61 21.39 -1.11
CA LEU A 19 9.01 20.96 -1.10
C LEU A 19 9.94 22.04 -0.51
N MET A 20 9.76 23.32 -0.87
CA MET A 20 10.50 24.43 -0.25
C MET A 20 10.18 24.61 1.23
N LEU A 21 8.94 24.35 1.65
CA LEU A 21 8.56 24.36 3.06
C LEU A 21 9.24 23.22 3.82
N CYS A 22 9.29 22.02 3.24
CA CYS A 22 10.00 20.87 3.83
C CYS A 22 11.52 21.11 3.91
N ILE A 23 12.13 21.70 2.89
CA ILE A 23 13.55 22.08 2.89
C ILE A 23 13.79 23.22 3.91
N GLY A 24 12.88 24.19 4.01
CA GLY A 24 12.96 25.28 4.99
C GLY A 24 12.83 24.78 6.43
N ILE A 25 11.97 23.79 6.69
CA ILE A 25 11.84 23.15 8.02
C ILE A 25 13.08 22.33 8.36
N SER A 26 13.72 21.68 7.38
CA SER A 26 14.98 20.94 7.59
C SER A 26 16.15 21.85 7.94
N PHE A 27 16.16 23.11 7.47
CA PHE A 27 17.21 24.10 7.78
C PHE A 27 16.96 24.84 9.11
N ALA A 28 15.73 24.84 9.62
CA ALA A 28 15.38 25.48 10.90
C ALA A 28 15.57 24.57 12.12
N MET A 29 15.95 23.31 11.94
CA MET A 29 16.45 22.46 13.03
C MET A 29 17.84 22.96 13.41
N SER A 30 17.91 23.98 14.24
CA SER A 30 19.10 24.36 14.99
C SER A 30 19.60 23.08 15.67
N VAL A 31 20.79 22.63 15.34
CA VAL A 31 21.52 21.61 16.10
C VAL A 31 21.78 22.24 17.47
N ASN A 32 20.83 22.11 18.38
CA ASN A 32 21.14 22.25 19.78
C ASN A 32 22.13 21.14 20.09
N ALA A 33 23.34 21.49 20.45
CA ALA A 33 24.28 20.54 21.02
C ALA A 33 23.59 19.93 22.25
N GLN A 34 23.00 18.76 22.10
CA GLN A 34 22.29 18.09 23.16
C GLN A 34 23.35 17.66 24.17
N GLU A 35 23.27 18.18 25.39
CA GLU A 35 24.13 17.75 26.47
C GLU A 35 24.04 16.22 26.57
N SER A 36 25.17 15.54 26.55
CA SER A 36 25.27 14.09 26.62
C SER A 36 26.03 13.64 27.84
N ILE A 37 25.63 12.50 28.37
CA ILE A 37 26.41 11.72 29.36
C ILE A 37 27.12 10.61 28.60
N GLY A 38 28.37 10.33 28.98
CA GLY A 38 29.16 9.29 28.35
C GLY A 38 29.88 8.43 29.39
N GLY A 39 30.21 7.21 28.98
CA GLY A 39 30.94 6.26 29.78
C GLY A 39 31.68 5.27 28.92
N ARG A 40 32.48 4.39 29.56
CA ARG A 40 33.18 3.31 28.87
C ARG A 40 32.83 1.96 29.46
N VAL A 41 32.65 0.99 28.58
CA VAL A 41 32.43 -0.42 28.90
C VAL A 41 33.71 -1.17 28.53
N LEU A 42 34.31 -1.81 29.51
CA LEU A 42 35.62 -2.46 29.43
C LEU A 42 35.50 -3.92 29.89
N ASP A 43 36.42 -4.76 29.42
CA ASP A 43 36.61 -6.10 29.97
C ASP A 43 37.53 -6.06 31.22
N GLU A 44 37.81 -7.22 31.80
CA GLU A 44 38.74 -7.35 32.94
C GLU A 44 40.18 -6.94 32.62
N GLN A 45 40.58 -7.02 31.34
CA GLN A 45 41.89 -6.62 30.85
C GLN A 45 41.94 -5.13 30.50
N LYS A 46 40.85 -4.36 30.78
CA LYS A 46 40.68 -2.94 30.49
C LYS A 46 40.65 -2.61 29.01
N GLN A 47 40.31 -3.58 28.15
CA GLN A 47 40.07 -3.33 26.73
C GLN A 47 38.62 -2.91 26.51
N GLY A 48 38.39 -2.00 25.56
CA GLY A 48 37.05 -1.55 25.21
C GLY A 48 36.22 -2.65 24.58
N LEU A 49 34.97 -2.82 25.02
CA LEU A 49 34.04 -3.76 24.46
C LEU A 49 33.20 -3.06 23.37
N ASP A 50 33.41 -3.47 22.13
CA ASP A 50 32.70 -2.98 20.97
C ASP A 50 31.26 -3.55 20.91
N ALA A 51 30.33 -2.76 20.41
CA ALA A 51 28.90 -3.14 20.19
C ALA A 51 28.17 -3.65 21.44
N ALA A 52 28.60 -3.25 22.64
CA ALA A 52 27.88 -3.51 23.87
C ALA A 52 26.64 -2.61 23.92
N VAL A 53 25.46 -3.22 24.10
CA VAL A 53 24.19 -2.50 24.19
C VAL A 53 24.05 -1.88 25.58
N VAL A 54 23.84 -0.57 25.62
CA VAL A 54 23.66 0.22 26.84
C VAL A 54 22.22 0.77 26.84
N MET A 55 21.45 0.41 27.84
CA MET A 55 20.02 0.79 27.97
C MET A 55 19.83 1.61 29.24
N LEU A 56 19.06 2.69 29.14
CA LEU A 56 18.64 3.54 30.25
C LEU A 56 17.15 3.34 30.50
N VAL A 57 16.81 2.86 31.70
CA VAL A 57 15.43 2.53 32.08
C VAL A 57 15.01 3.43 33.27
N SER A 58 13.86 4.09 33.21
CA SER A 58 13.38 4.95 34.29
C SER A 58 12.98 4.14 35.52
N LEU A 59 13.18 4.73 36.70
CA LEU A 59 12.67 4.19 37.96
C LEU A 59 11.65 5.15 38.57
N PRO A 60 10.53 4.68 39.17
CA PRO A 60 10.16 3.26 39.40
C PRO A 60 9.39 2.59 38.25
N GLU A 61 9.05 3.30 37.16
CA GLU A 61 8.10 2.83 36.13
C GLU A 61 8.67 1.70 35.26
N ASN A 62 9.98 1.45 35.28
CA ASN A 62 10.69 0.46 34.46
C ASN A 62 10.46 0.65 32.94
N VAL A 63 10.40 1.91 32.49
CA VAL A 63 10.22 2.25 31.05
C VAL A 63 11.58 2.49 30.44
N LEU A 64 11.85 1.86 29.30
CA LEU A 64 13.05 2.11 28.50
C LEU A 64 13.02 3.56 27.96
N ILE A 65 14.01 4.38 28.35
CA ILE A 65 14.10 5.79 27.96
C ILE A 65 15.03 5.93 26.76
N GLU A 66 16.21 5.31 26.80
CA GLU A 66 17.22 5.42 25.75
C GLU A 66 18.01 4.12 25.58
N THR A 67 18.52 3.92 24.36
CA THR A 67 19.41 2.81 24.02
C THR A 67 20.52 3.31 23.12
N THR A 68 21.75 2.90 23.40
CA THR A 68 22.92 3.15 22.56
C THR A 68 23.82 1.91 22.51
N VAL A 69 24.84 1.95 21.66
CA VAL A 69 25.85 0.91 21.58
C VAL A 69 27.22 1.53 21.75
N THR A 70 28.18 0.77 22.30
CA THR A 70 29.57 1.21 22.43
C THR A 70 30.29 1.16 21.09
N ASP A 71 31.25 2.06 20.90
CA ASP A 71 32.20 2.03 19.78
C ASP A 71 33.32 1.02 20.01
N SER A 72 34.26 0.91 19.06
CA SER A 72 35.44 0.02 19.13
C SER A 72 36.39 0.31 20.31
N THR A 73 36.25 1.45 20.99
CA THR A 73 37.01 1.81 22.20
C THR A 73 36.22 1.55 23.47
N GLY A 74 35.01 0.98 23.34
CA GLY A 74 34.07 0.75 24.44
C GLY A 74 33.33 1.99 24.91
N TYR A 75 33.41 3.11 24.19
CA TYR A 75 32.80 4.37 24.59
C TYR A 75 31.35 4.47 24.10
N PHE A 76 30.44 5.02 24.94
CA PHE A 76 29.05 5.26 24.60
C PHE A 76 28.60 6.66 25.03
N HIS A 77 27.58 7.15 24.35
CA HIS A 77 26.90 8.41 24.65
C HIS A 77 25.41 8.20 24.82
N LEU A 78 24.80 8.90 25.78
CA LEU A 78 23.39 8.98 26.01
C LEU A 78 22.93 10.45 26.15
N PRO A 79 21.77 10.88 25.67
CA PRO A 79 21.21 12.19 25.99
C PRO A 79 21.04 12.38 27.48
N VAL A 80 21.19 13.62 27.98
CA VAL A 80 20.97 13.92 29.39
C VAL A 80 19.49 13.89 29.72
N HIS A 81 19.11 12.91 30.55
CA HIS A 81 17.81 12.85 31.23
C HIS A 81 18.03 12.99 32.72
N LYS A 82 17.41 13.97 33.37
CA LYS A 82 17.55 14.13 34.83
C LYS A 82 16.58 13.19 35.54
N GLY A 83 17.07 12.45 36.55
CA GLY A 83 16.27 11.53 37.33
C GLY A 83 17.04 10.31 37.81
N GLU A 84 16.32 9.34 38.34
CA GLU A 84 16.87 8.04 38.78
C GLU A 84 16.59 7.01 37.69
N PHE A 85 17.64 6.29 37.29
CA PHE A 85 17.57 5.33 36.20
C PHE A 85 18.29 4.03 36.58
N LEU A 86 17.86 2.95 35.96
CA LEU A 86 18.57 1.68 35.91
C LEU A 86 19.38 1.63 34.59
N LEU A 87 20.69 1.64 34.69
CA LEU A 87 21.57 1.44 33.56
C LEU A 87 21.79 -0.06 33.37
N CYS A 88 21.39 -0.59 32.25
CA CYS A 88 21.56 -2.00 31.87
C CYS A 88 22.57 -2.10 30.73
N ILE A 89 23.56 -2.96 30.88
CA ILE A 89 24.57 -3.19 29.83
C ILE A 89 24.65 -4.67 29.51
N ARG A 90 24.59 -4.97 28.22
CA ARG A 90 24.59 -6.33 27.71
C ARG A 90 25.52 -6.45 26.50
N THR A 91 26.37 -7.46 26.47
CA THR A 91 27.13 -7.86 25.29
C THR A 91 27.36 -9.36 25.28
N LEU A 92 27.63 -9.91 24.09
CA LEU A 92 27.81 -11.35 23.92
C LEU A 92 29.08 -11.83 24.64
N GLY A 93 28.98 -12.91 25.41
CA GLY A 93 30.09 -13.50 26.13
C GLY A 93 30.41 -12.86 27.48
N TYR A 94 29.59 -11.92 27.96
CA TYR A 94 29.74 -11.25 29.23
C TYR A 94 28.46 -11.23 30.05
N LYS A 95 28.57 -11.20 31.37
CA LYS A 95 27.42 -11.09 32.29
C LYS A 95 26.76 -9.72 32.16
N GLU A 96 25.43 -9.73 32.10
CA GLU A 96 24.63 -8.49 32.13
C GLU A 96 24.86 -7.72 33.43
N ILE A 97 25.14 -6.41 33.32
CA ILE A 97 25.20 -5.50 34.47
C ILE A 97 23.95 -4.64 34.53
N LYS A 98 23.40 -4.52 35.75
CA LYS A 98 22.32 -3.59 36.08
C LYS A 98 22.75 -2.70 37.22
N LYS A 99 22.79 -1.38 37.04
CA LYS A 99 23.24 -0.41 37.99
C LYS A 99 22.31 0.77 38.11
N ASN A 100 21.86 1.08 39.31
CA ASN A 100 21.11 2.31 39.56
C ASN A 100 22.05 3.51 39.47
N ILE A 101 21.66 4.51 38.69
CA ILE A 101 22.37 5.77 38.50
C ILE A 101 21.41 6.94 38.67
N THR A 102 21.90 8.04 39.26
CA THR A 102 21.17 9.30 39.35
C THR A 102 21.84 10.31 38.44
N ILE A 103 21.13 10.84 37.49
CA ILE A 103 21.63 11.82 36.53
C ILE A 103 21.08 13.19 36.93
N THR A 104 21.96 14.10 37.28
CA THR A 104 21.59 15.49 37.66
C THR A 104 22.02 16.51 36.59
N GLY A 105 22.86 16.14 35.65
CA GLY A 105 23.39 16.97 34.57
C GLY A 105 24.41 16.21 33.72
N PRO A 106 25.11 16.88 32.79
CA PRO A 106 26.12 16.27 31.94
C PRO A 106 27.31 15.83 32.84
N THR A 107 27.40 14.54 33.06
CA THR A 107 28.42 13.93 33.93
C THR A 107 28.93 12.66 33.28
N ALA A 108 30.24 12.42 33.32
CA ALA A 108 30.79 11.17 32.85
C ALA A 108 30.43 10.02 33.81
N ILE A 109 29.87 8.95 33.22
CA ILE A 109 29.64 7.70 33.96
C ILE A 109 30.99 7.02 34.18
N PRO A 110 31.31 6.57 35.40
CA PRO A 110 32.56 5.82 35.66
C PRO A 110 32.67 4.59 34.76
N ASN A 111 33.90 4.21 34.43
CA ASN A 111 34.14 3.00 33.64
C ASN A 111 33.43 1.79 34.26
N ILE A 112 32.80 1.01 33.41
CA ILE A 112 32.03 -0.18 33.76
C ILE A 112 32.80 -1.39 33.23
N TYR A 113 33.09 -2.32 34.13
CA TYR A 113 33.82 -3.53 33.79
C TYR A 113 32.85 -4.71 33.74
N LEU A 114 32.85 -5.45 32.64
CA LEU A 114 32.06 -6.65 32.47
C LEU A 114 32.91 -7.88 32.76
N GLU A 115 32.34 -8.81 33.51
CA GLU A 115 32.94 -10.12 33.74
C GLU A 115 32.57 -11.06 32.61
N PRO A 116 33.48 -11.86 32.07
CA PRO A 116 33.15 -12.91 31.13
C PRO A 116 32.05 -13.82 31.70
N ASP A 117 31.08 -14.13 30.89
CA ASP A 117 30.11 -15.15 31.22
C ASP A 117 30.66 -16.47 30.68
N GLU A 118 31.13 -17.34 31.56
CA GLU A 118 31.47 -18.71 31.18
C GLU A 118 30.19 -19.38 30.76
N ILE A 119 29.89 -19.31 29.46
CA ILE A 119 28.76 -19.98 28.86
C ILE A 119 29.01 -21.48 28.99
N SER A 120 28.52 -22.07 30.05
CA SER A 120 28.20 -23.48 30.06
C SER A 120 27.26 -23.71 28.86
N LEU A 121 27.72 -24.54 27.93
CA LEU A 121 26.91 -24.97 26.75
C LEU A 121 25.72 -25.84 27.17
N GLN A 122 24.99 -25.44 28.19
CA GLN A 122 23.71 -26.01 28.55
C GLN A 122 22.64 -24.99 28.16
N ASP A 123 21.93 -25.38 27.12
CA ASP A 123 20.77 -24.69 26.58
C ASP A 123 21.04 -23.28 26.03
N VAL A 124 21.58 -23.23 24.83
CA VAL A 124 21.14 -22.20 23.89
C VAL A 124 19.65 -22.44 23.66
N VAL A 125 18.82 -21.91 24.53
CA VAL A 125 17.44 -21.60 24.19
C VAL A 125 17.58 -20.49 23.16
N VAL A 126 17.76 -20.90 21.90
CA VAL A 126 17.38 -20.09 20.77
C VAL A 126 15.90 -19.84 21.01
N THR A 127 15.56 -18.72 21.64
CA THR A 127 14.27 -18.11 21.43
C THR A 127 14.31 -17.66 19.98
N ALA A 128 14.26 -18.64 19.07
CA ALA A 128 13.70 -18.41 17.77
C ALA A 128 12.40 -17.72 18.10
N ARG A 129 12.27 -16.45 17.76
CA ARG A 129 10.95 -15.83 17.58
C ARG A 129 10.24 -16.89 16.80
N LYS A 130 9.27 -17.56 17.46
CA LYS A 130 8.50 -18.63 16.86
C LYS A 130 8.03 -18.02 15.57
N SER A 131 8.67 -18.32 14.44
CA SER A 131 8.35 -17.70 13.17
C SER A 131 6.91 -18.07 12.98
N ARG A 132 6.03 -17.07 13.12
CA ARG A 132 4.60 -17.34 12.92
C ARG A 132 4.53 -17.89 11.52
N PRO A 133 3.86 -19.03 11.31
CA PRO A 133 3.74 -19.56 9.97
C PRO A 133 3.18 -18.46 9.07
N MET A 134 3.72 -18.33 7.86
CA MET A 134 3.27 -17.35 6.89
C MET A 134 1.76 -17.42 6.68
N THR A 135 1.20 -18.61 6.74
CA THR A 135 -0.23 -18.89 6.53
C THR A 135 -0.79 -19.66 7.72
N THR A 136 -1.90 -19.19 8.26
CA THR A 136 -2.68 -19.88 9.30
C THR A 136 -4.15 -19.91 8.89
N SER A 137 -4.89 -20.92 9.36
CA SER A 137 -6.33 -21.00 9.14
C SER A 137 -7.06 -20.97 10.47
N SER A 138 -8.04 -20.08 10.60
CA SER A 138 -8.91 -20.00 11.77
C SER A 138 -10.27 -19.44 11.39
N ASN A 139 -11.34 -19.94 12.02
CA ASN A 139 -12.72 -19.47 11.81
C ASN A 139 -13.15 -19.42 10.33
N GLY A 140 -12.70 -20.39 9.50
CA GLY A 140 -13.02 -20.43 8.07
C GLY A 140 -12.30 -19.39 7.23
N LYS A 141 -11.34 -18.66 7.81
CA LYS A 141 -10.49 -17.67 7.11
C LYS A 141 -9.05 -18.16 7.03
N ILE A 142 -8.40 -17.83 5.93
CA ILE A 142 -6.95 -17.97 5.76
C ILE A 142 -6.31 -16.63 6.13
N HIS A 143 -5.35 -16.66 7.04
CA HIS A 143 -4.61 -15.50 7.48
C HIS A 143 -3.17 -15.60 6.95
N ILE A 144 -2.74 -14.62 6.19
CA ILE A 144 -1.39 -14.53 5.62
C ILE A 144 -0.65 -13.41 6.36
N ASN A 145 0.38 -13.78 7.10
CA ASN A 145 1.21 -12.83 7.85
C ASN A 145 2.19 -12.13 6.87
N VAL A 146 1.90 -10.91 6.51
CA VAL A 146 2.76 -10.11 5.63
C VAL A 146 3.90 -9.48 6.42
N ALA A 147 3.60 -8.86 7.56
CA ALA A 147 4.56 -8.07 8.35
C ALA A 147 5.81 -8.84 8.81
N GLN A 148 5.71 -10.16 8.93
CA GLN A 148 6.79 -11.04 9.40
C GLN A 148 7.23 -12.06 8.35
N SER A 149 6.97 -11.78 7.07
CA SER A 149 7.34 -12.61 5.94
C SER A 149 8.05 -11.80 4.86
N TYR A 150 8.64 -12.45 3.87
CA TYR A 150 9.25 -11.80 2.71
C TYR A 150 8.27 -10.94 1.91
N LEU A 151 6.96 -11.14 2.10
CA LEU A 151 5.92 -10.37 1.44
C LEU A 151 5.94 -8.88 1.84
N ALA A 152 6.51 -8.53 2.98
CA ALA A 152 6.65 -7.12 3.38
C ALA A 152 7.59 -6.34 2.44
N ASP A 153 8.54 -7.00 1.80
CA ASP A 153 9.62 -6.37 1.03
C ASP A 153 9.38 -6.40 -0.49
N ILE A 154 8.26 -6.98 -0.96
CA ILE A 154 8.00 -7.18 -2.41
C ILE A 154 7.42 -5.95 -3.14
N GLY A 155 7.22 -4.84 -2.44
CA GLY A 155 6.90 -3.53 -3.01
C GLY A 155 5.49 -3.02 -2.71
N ASN A 156 4.43 -3.64 -3.21
CA ASN A 156 3.07 -3.11 -3.07
C ASN A 156 2.00 -4.19 -2.80
N ALA A 157 0.78 -3.76 -2.44
CA ALA A 157 -0.30 -4.65 -2.08
C ALA A 157 -0.71 -5.60 -3.23
N LEU A 158 -0.68 -5.16 -4.48
CA LEU A 158 -1.03 -6.02 -5.61
C LEU A 158 -0.03 -7.18 -5.75
N GLU A 159 1.27 -6.91 -5.59
CA GLU A 159 2.31 -7.93 -5.59
C GLU A 159 2.18 -8.86 -4.38
N VAL A 160 1.82 -8.34 -3.20
CA VAL A 160 1.51 -9.18 -2.03
C VAL A 160 0.36 -10.15 -2.34
N LEU A 161 -0.71 -9.67 -2.96
CA LEU A 161 -1.85 -10.51 -3.36
C LEU A 161 -1.46 -11.55 -4.40
N LYS A 162 -0.66 -11.19 -5.40
CA LYS A 162 -0.16 -12.08 -6.44
C LYS A 162 0.67 -13.24 -5.90
N HIS A 163 1.40 -13.01 -4.80
CA HIS A 163 2.19 -14.03 -4.12
C HIS A 163 1.44 -14.70 -2.94
N SER A 164 0.17 -14.33 -2.74
CA SER A 164 -0.65 -14.89 -1.66
C SER A 164 -1.29 -16.22 -2.05
N PRO A 165 -1.20 -17.26 -1.22
CA PRO A 165 -1.81 -18.56 -1.52
C PRO A 165 -3.32 -18.45 -1.75
N GLY A 166 -3.82 -19.07 -2.84
CA GLY A 166 -5.24 -19.09 -3.19
C GLY A 166 -5.75 -17.83 -3.91
N VAL A 167 -4.90 -16.82 -4.10
CA VAL A 167 -5.21 -15.61 -4.87
C VAL A 167 -4.62 -15.73 -6.27
N SER A 168 -5.41 -15.41 -7.28
CA SER A 168 -4.97 -15.30 -8.67
C SER A 168 -5.10 -13.84 -9.10
N VAL A 169 -4.04 -13.30 -9.68
CA VAL A 169 -4.04 -11.96 -10.27
C VAL A 169 -3.62 -12.12 -11.73
N ASN A 170 -4.51 -11.75 -12.63
CA ASN A 170 -4.21 -11.83 -14.07
C ASN A 170 -3.32 -10.65 -14.53
N ASN A 171 -2.94 -10.66 -15.80
CA ASN A 171 -2.08 -9.63 -16.39
C ASN A 171 -2.71 -8.23 -16.40
N LYS A 172 -4.04 -8.14 -16.34
CA LYS A 172 -4.78 -6.87 -16.21
C LYS A 172 -4.92 -6.39 -14.77
N GLY A 173 -4.42 -7.19 -13.78
CA GLY A 173 -4.54 -6.87 -12.37
C GLY A 173 -5.88 -7.23 -11.75
N GLU A 174 -6.74 -7.99 -12.47
CA GLU A 174 -7.99 -8.48 -11.91
C GLU A 174 -7.70 -9.61 -10.91
N ILE A 175 -8.35 -9.54 -9.76
CA ILE A 175 -8.12 -10.41 -8.61
C ILE A 175 -9.26 -11.40 -8.48
N SER A 176 -8.91 -12.67 -8.31
CA SER A 176 -9.88 -13.75 -8.09
C SER A 176 -9.40 -14.75 -7.04
N LEU A 177 -10.34 -15.33 -6.31
CA LEU A 177 -10.10 -16.44 -5.40
C LEU A 177 -10.52 -17.74 -6.05
N ALA A 178 -9.63 -18.74 -6.10
CA ALA A 178 -9.89 -20.06 -6.65
C ALA A 178 -10.57 -20.04 -8.04
N SER A 179 -10.19 -19.09 -8.90
CA SER A 179 -10.78 -18.87 -10.25
C SER A 179 -12.28 -18.49 -10.24
N LEU A 180 -12.83 -18.14 -9.09
CA LEU A 180 -14.19 -17.60 -8.97
C LEU A 180 -14.13 -16.08 -9.18
N GLY A 181 -14.92 -15.56 -10.13
CA GLY A 181 -15.04 -14.12 -10.34
C GLY A 181 -15.81 -13.43 -9.21
N GLY A 182 -15.70 -12.11 -9.12
CA GLY A 182 -16.46 -11.32 -8.15
C GLY A 182 -15.88 -11.28 -6.74
N THR A 183 -14.54 -11.46 -6.60
CA THR A 183 -13.84 -11.30 -5.32
C THR A 183 -13.88 -9.85 -4.85
N ALA A 184 -14.39 -9.61 -3.63
CA ALA A 184 -14.45 -8.29 -3.04
C ALA A 184 -13.19 -8.00 -2.21
N ILE A 185 -12.59 -6.82 -2.42
CA ILE A 185 -11.40 -6.37 -1.70
C ILE A 185 -11.81 -5.41 -0.58
N TYR A 186 -11.25 -5.64 0.59
CA TYR A 186 -11.43 -4.82 1.78
C TYR A 186 -10.09 -4.35 2.32
N VAL A 187 -10.06 -3.17 2.91
CA VAL A 187 -8.90 -2.64 3.65
C VAL A 187 -9.38 -2.26 5.06
N ASN A 188 -8.78 -2.87 6.08
CA ASN A 188 -9.19 -2.72 7.48
C ASN A 188 -10.70 -2.97 7.71
N GLY A 189 -11.27 -3.99 7.02
CA GLY A 189 -12.68 -4.35 7.10
C GLY A 189 -13.63 -3.47 6.28
N ARG A 190 -13.11 -2.62 5.39
CA ARG A 190 -13.90 -1.73 4.52
C ARG A 190 -13.77 -2.14 3.09
N LYS A 191 -14.89 -2.23 2.39
CA LYS A 191 -14.91 -2.55 0.98
C LYS A 191 -14.25 -1.45 0.16
N VAL A 192 -13.36 -1.84 -0.72
CA VAL A 192 -12.83 -0.97 -1.77
C VAL A 192 -13.82 -1.00 -2.93
N MET A 193 -14.44 0.15 -3.25
CA MET A 193 -15.49 0.25 -4.27
C MET A 193 -14.95 0.38 -5.70
N LEU A 194 -13.66 0.12 -5.87
CA LEU A 194 -12.98 0.15 -7.16
C LEU A 194 -12.97 -1.23 -7.81
N GLN A 195 -12.90 -1.28 -9.13
CA GLN A 195 -12.83 -2.51 -9.93
C GLN A 195 -11.81 -2.37 -11.05
N GLY A 196 -11.37 -3.49 -11.63
CA GLY A 196 -10.48 -3.50 -12.79
C GLY A 196 -9.20 -2.72 -12.59
N ASP A 197 -8.87 -1.85 -13.55
CA ASP A 197 -7.63 -1.06 -13.56
C ASP A 197 -7.53 -0.06 -12.41
N GLU A 198 -8.65 0.50 -11.96
CA GLU A 198 -8.68 1.44 -10.85
C GLU A 198 -8.31 0.75 -9.52
N LEU A 199 -8.85 -0.44 -9.29
CA LEU A 199 -8.50 -1.26 -8.14
C LEU A 199 -7.02 -1.67 -8.17
N SER A 200 -6.54 -2.09 -9.32
CA SER A 200 -5.12 -2.44 -9.53
C SER A 200 -4.22 -1.25 -9.21
N THR A 201 -4.57 -0.06 -9.72
CA THR A 201 -3.82 1.18 -9.48
C THR A 201 -3.80 1.53 -7.99
N TYR A 202 -4.95 1.44 -7.33
CA TYR A 202 -5.05 1.66 -5.89
C TYR A 202 -4.16 0.68 -5.09
N LEU A 203 -4.18 -0.61 -5.42
CA LEU A 203 -3.37 -1.61 -4.74
C LEU A 203 -1.87 -1.47 -5.03
N ARG A 204 -1.49 -1.02 -6.24
CA ARG A 204 -0.10 -0.68 -6.56
C ARG A 204 0.41 0.53 -5.77
N SER A 205 -0.47 1.46 -5.42
CA SER A 205 -0.12 2.64 -4.62
C SER A 205 0.06 2.33 -3.12
N MET A 206 -0.35 1.15 -2.66
CA MET A 206 -0.24 0.75 -1.27
C MET A 206 1.04 -0.05 -1.03
N SER A 207 2.00 0.51 -0.28
CA SER A 207 3.25 -0.18 0.06
C SER A 207 2.99 -1.47 0.85
N SER A 208 3.67 -2.55 0.49
CA SER A 208 3.63 -3.84 1.19
C SER A 208 4.10 -3.73 2.64
N GLU A 209 5.02 -2.82 2.93
CA GLU A 209 5.51 -2.58 4.29
C GLU A 209 4.42 -2.10 5.26
N LYS A 210 3.36 -1.47 4.74
CA LYS A 210 2.21 -1.02 5.56
C LYS A 210 1.25 -2.16 5.90
N ILE A 211 1.36 -3.31 5.25
CA ILE A 211 0.45 -4.43 5.45
C ILE A 211 0.90 -5.26 6.65
N SER A 212 -0.02 -5.49 7.58
CA SER A 212 0.18 -6.42 8.70
C SER A 212 -0.12 -7.84 8.29
N GLN A 213 -1.30 -8.05 7.72
CA GLN A 213 -1.87 -9.35 7.42
C GLN A 213 -2.89 -9.25 6.29
N ILE A 214 -3.06 -10.33 5.55
CA ILE A 214 -4.18 -10.52 4.63
C ILE A 214 -5.09 -11.61 5.18
N GLU A 215 -6.39 -11.36 5.21
CA GLU A 215 -7.41 -12.34 5.53
C GLU A 215 -8.17 -12.71 4.27
N ILE A 216 -8.26 -14.01 3.96
CA ILE A 216 -9.01 -14.53 2.83
C ILE A 216 -10.17 -15.36 3.36
N SER A 217 -11.38 -15.06 2.88
CA SER A 217 -12.58 -15.82 3.16
C SER A 217 -13.23 -16.25 1.85
N HIS A 218 -13.31 -17.56 1.62
CA HIS A 218 -14.00 -18.11 0.44
C HIS A 218 -15.52 -18.11 0.62
N ASN A 219 -15.99 -18.19 1.86
CA ASN A 219 -17.40 -18.12 2.21
C ASN A 219 -17.57 -16.99 3.24
N PRO A 220 -17.64 -15.73 2.77
CA PRO A 220 -17.81 -14.60 3.67
C PRO A 220 -19.15 -14.68 4.40
N ASN A 221 -19.17 -14.25 5.67
CA ASN A 221 -20.40 -14.11 6.41
C ASN A 221 -21.17 -12.85 5.94
N ALA A 222 -22.40 -12.68 6.42
CA ALA A 222 -23.28 -11.58 6.01
C ALA A 222 -22.69 -10.17 6.25
N SER A 223 -21.66 -10.01 7.10
CA SER A 223 -21.01 -8.72 7.36
C SER A 223 -20.23 -8.17 6.16
N PHE A 224 -19.97 -8.97 5.14
CA PHE A 224 -19.26 -8.55 3.93
C PHE A 224 -20.19 -8.23 2.74
N GLY A 225 -21.49 -8.19 2.95
CA GLY A 225 -22.49 -7.90 1.90
C GLY A 225 -22.70 -9.03 0.88
N SER A 226 -23.71 -8.89 0.04
CA SER A 226 -24.12 -9.90 -0.95
C SER A 226 -23.16 -10.02 -2.15
N GLU A 227 -22.31 -9.03 -2.39
CA GLU A 227 -21.43 -8.94 -3.56
C GLU A 227 -20.15 -9.80 -3.44
N GLY A 228 -19.92 -10.42 -2.28
CA GLY A 228 -18.77 -11.29 -2.03
C GLY A 228 -18.96 -12.74 -2.50
N ALA A 229 -19.82 -13.00 -3.50
CA ALA A 229 -20.08 -14.36 -4.00
C ALA A 229 -18.82 -15.10 -4.47
N GLY A 230 -17.79 -14.38 -4.93
CA GLY A 230 -16.48 -14.93 -5.30
C GLY A 230 -15.45 -14.93 -4.15
N GLY A 231 -15.90 -14.67 -2.90
CA GLY A 231 -15.03 -14.57 -1.74
C GLY A 231 -14.56 -13.15 -1.42
N VAL A 232 -13.90 -13.00 -0.28
CA VAL A 232 -13.44 -11.71 0.27
C VAL A 232 -11.96 -11.78 0.60
N ILE A 233 -11.24 -10.75 0.24
CA ILE A 233 -9.86 -10.47 0.66
C ILE A 233 -9.85 -9.21 1.50
N ASN A 234 -9.43 -9.28 2.77
CA ASN A 234 -9.31 -8.13 3.65
C ASN A 234 -7.84 -7.87 3.97
N ILE A 235 -7.34 -6.73 3.55
CA ILE A 235 -5.98 -6.26 3.80
C ILE A 235 -5.97 -5.49 5.12
N LEU A 236 -5.29 -6.03 6.12
CA LEU A 236 -5.11 -5.38 7.42
C LEU A 236 -3.80 -4.61 7.44
N LEU A 237 -3.87 -3.32 7.69
CA LEU A 237 -2.70 -2.46 7.79
C LEU A 237 -2.10 -2.52 9.20
N LYS A 238 -0.80 -2.28 9.30
CA LYS A 238 -0.09 -2.16 10.58
C LYS A 238 -0.64 -0.98 11.36
N THR A 239 -0.89 -1.19 12.65
CA THR A 239 -1.15 -0.13 13.63
C THR A 239 0.07 -0.01 14.52
N SER A 240 0.61 1.19 14.69
CA SER A 240 1.70 1.42 15.62
C SER A 240 1.13 1.53 17.04
N GLU A 241 1.58 0.65 17.92
CA GLU A 241 1.23 0.69 19.35
C GLU A 241 2.21 1.56 20.15
N THR A 242 3.32 1.97 19.53
CA THR A 242 4.39 2.75 20.18
C THR A 242 4.10 4.23 20.05
N SER A 243 4.17 4.96 21.17
CA SER A 243 4.10 6.43 21.17
C SER A 243 5.42 7.02 20.67
N GLY A 244 5.34 8.09 19.88
CA GLY A 244 6.51 8.79 19.35
C GLY A 244 6.31 9.35 17.96
N PHE A 245 7.37 9.92 17.45
CA PHE A 245 7.48 10.43 16.09
C PHE A 245 8.25 9.43 15.23
N PHE A 246 7.70 9.06 14.09
CA PHE A 246 8.29 8.09 13.17
C PHE A 246 8.36 8.67 11.77
N VAL A 247 9.50 8.48 11.14
CA VAL A 247 9.70 8.77 9.71
C VAL A 247 10.15 7.49 9.04
N THR A 248 9.47 7.12 7.98
CA THR A 248 9.84 5.99 7.14
C THR A 248 10.05 6.49 5.73
N THR A 249 11.15 6.12 5.11
CA THR A 249 11.42 6.38 3.71
C THR A 249 11.99 5.14 3.07
N SER A 250 11.53 4.83 1.87
CA SER A 250 12.12 3.82 1.03
C SER A 250 12.29 4.35 -0.38
N HIS A 251 13.34 3.89 -1.04
CA HIS A 251 13.60 4.24 -2.43
C HIS A 251 14.18 3.02 -3.12
N SER A 252 13.57 2.61 -4.21
CA SER A 252 14.03 1.50 -5.03
C SER A 252 14.19 1.93 -6.49
N VAL A 253 15.27 1.47 -7.10
CA VAL A 253 15.57 1.67 -8.51
C VAL A 253 15.82 0.30 -9.12
N GLY A 254 15.14 0.00 -10.21
CA GLY A 254 15.31 -1.21 -10.96
C GLY A 254 15.51 -0.91 -12.45
N TYR A 255 16.28 -1.76 -13.13
CA TYR A 255 16.46 -1.68 -14.56
C TYR A 255 16.21 -3.05 -15.18
N TRP A 256 15.26 -3.11 -16.08
CA TRP A 256 15.00 -4.22 -16.99
C TRP A 256 14.37 -3.63 -18.24
N GLU A 257 15.10 -3.59 -19.35
CA GLU A 257 14.74 -2.84 -20.57
C GLU A 257 14.55 -1.34 -20.31
N ASN A 258 13.81 -0.96 -19.27
CA ASN A 258 13.52 0.41 -18.87
C ASN A 258 13.84 0.65 -17.40
N LEU A 259 14.20 1.90 -17.08
CA LEU A 259 14.41 2.33 -15.70
C LEU A 259 13.07 2.42 -14.99
N LYS A 260 13.01 1.84 -13.77
CA LYS A 260 11.85 1.89 -12.87
C LYS A 260 12.31 2.45 -11.53
N GLN A 261 11.48 3.29 -10.94
CA GLN A 261 11.75 3.94 -9.67
C GLN A 261 10.50 3.94 -8.81
N ASN A 262 10.63 3.51 -7.57
CA ASN A 262 9.59 3.63 -6.57
C ASN A 262 10.14 4.38 -5.36
N SER A 263 9.36 5.28 -4.79
CA SER A 263 9.70 5.99 -3.58
C SER A 263 8.50 6.07 -2.66
N ASP A 264 8.74 5.80 -1.38
CA ASP A 264 7.76 5.93 -0.32
C ASP A 264 8.32 6.86 0.76
N PHE A 265 7.45 7.71 1.27
CA PHE A 265 7.74 8.59 2.39
C PHE A 265 6.54 8.62 3.33
N ALA A 266 6.76 8.36 4.59
CA ALA A 266 5.71 8.45 5.59
C ALA A 266 6.22 9.11 6.87
N ILE A 267 5.38 9.96 7.45
CA ILE A 267 5.58 10.55 8.76
C ILE A 267 4.40 10.15 9.61
N SER A 268 4.64 9.73 10.84
CA SER A 268 3.58 9.53 11.81
C SER A 268 3.98 10.04 13.20
N TYR A 269 2.99 10.58 13.89
CA TYR A 269 3.11 10.95 15.28
C TYR A 269 2.02 10.26 16.09
N ASN A 270 2.43 9.41 17.01
CA ASN A 270 1.56 8.55 17.78
C ASN A 270 1.64 8.91 19.26
N THR A 271 0.48 8.98 19.89
CA THR A 271 0.32 9.11 21.35
C THR A 271 -0.61 8.01 21.83
N ASN A 272 -0.76 7.87 23.14
CA ASN A 272 -1.70 6.90 23.74
C ASN A 272 -3.19 7.18 23.38
N LYS A 273 -3.50 8.39 22.90
CA LYS A 273 -4.90 8.80 22.62
C LYS A 273 -5.17 9.13 21.17
N TRP A 274 -4.17 9.54 20.42
CA TRP A 274 -4.35 9.89 19.01
C TRP A 274 -3.10 9.59 18.18
N GLN A 275 -3.31 9.40 16.91
CA GLN A 275 -2.28 9.13 15.92
C GLN A 275 -2.58 9.99 14.69
N LEU A 276 -1.55 10.59 14.12
CA LEU A 276 -1.59 11.31 12.86
C LEU A 276 -0.53 10.73 11.94
N GLY A 277 -0.92 10.34 10.75
CA GLY A 277 -0.05 9.83 9.69
C GLY A 277 -0.17 10.67 8.43
N LEU A 278 0.96 10.93 7.80
CA LEU A 278 1.06 11.50 6.45
C LEU A 278 1.85 10.52 5.62
N ASN A 279 1.42 10.24 4.42
CA ASN A 279 2.14 9.36 3.50
C ASN A 279 2.13 9.92 2.09
N TYR A 280 3.20 9.63 1.38
CA TYR A 280 3.35 9.93 -0.04
C TYR A 280 4.13 8.79 -0.70
N ASN A 281 3.68 8.35 -1.86
CA ASN A 281 4.45 7.45 -2.69
C ASN A 281 4.34 7.82 -4.18
N HIS A 282 5.31 7.39 -4.95
CA HIS A 282 5.23 7.40 -6.39
C HIS A 282 5.94 6.18 -7.00
N SER A 283 5.42 5.76 -8.15
CA SER A 283 6.05 4.77 -9.02
C SER A 283 6.21 5.38 -10.41
N LEU A 284 7.44 5.43 -10.88
CA LEU A 284 7.83 5.99 -12.17
C LEU A 284 8.51 4.92 -13.01
N GLY A 285 8.33 5.00 -14.32
CA GLY A 285 9.03 4.15 -15.27
C GLY A 285 8.09 3.41 -16.21
N HIS A 286 8.71 2.65 -17.12
CA HIS A 286 8.00 1.93 -18.17
C HIS A 286 7.92 0.45 -17.82
N HIS A 287 6.77 -0.15 -18.11
CA HIS A 287 6.54 -1.59 -18.00
C HIS A 287 6.25 -2.13 -19.39
N SER A 288 7.02 -3.10 -19.86
CA SER A 288 6.79 -3.77 -21.14
C SER A 288 6.38 -5.21 -20.89
N MET A 289 5.48 -5.72 -21.73
CA MET A 289 5.00 -7.08 -21.66
C MET A 289 4.72 -7.59 -23.07
N ASP A 290 5.31 -8.73 -23.41
CA ASP A 290 5.02 -9.44 -24.65
C ASP A 290 4.11 -10.64 -24.34
N TYR A 291 3.05 -10.77 -25.11
CA TYR A 291 2.15 -11.92 -25.02
C TYR A 291 1.50 -12.23 -26.37
N GLY A 292 1.01 -13.44 -26.50
CA GLY A 292 0.33 -13.89 -27.71
C GLY A 292 -0.79 -14.88 -27.38
N TYR A 293 -1.66 -15.08 -28.36
CA TYR A 293 -2.64 -16.14 -28.29
C TYR A 293 -2.91 -16.74 -29.67
N GLU A 294 -3.32 -17.99 -29.61
CA GLU A 294 -3.83 -18.72 -30.76
C GLU A 294 -5.33 -19.02 -30.51
N LYS A 295 -6.17 -18.66 -31.47
CA LYS A 295 -7.60 -18.95 -31.42
C LYS A 295 -8.00 -19.75 -32.66
N VAL A 296 -8.57 -20.94 -32.45
CA VAL A 296 -9.14 -21.76 -33.53
C VAL A 296 -10.66 -21.75 -33.43
N GLN A 297 -11.35 -21.38 -34.50
CA GLN A 297 -12.80 -21.33 -34.56
C GLN A 297 -13.29 -21.69 -35.96
N ASN A 298 -14.14 -22.70 -36.09
CA ASN A 298 -14.76 -23.12 -37.36
C ASN A 298 -13.78 -23.46 -38.49
N GLY A 299 -12.57 -23.93 -38.15
CA GLY A 299 -11.52 -24.23 -39.13
C GLY A 299 -10.59 -23.08 -39.46
N ASP A 300 -10.91 -21.87 -39.01
CA ASP A 300 -10.01 -20.70 -39.10
C ASP A 300 -9.15 -20.64 -37.85
N LYS A 301 -7.90 -20.20 -38.02
CA LYS A 301 -6.91 -20.03 -36.99
C LYS A 301 -6.40 -18.58 -36.98
N ASN A 302 -6.50 -17.89 -35.86
CA ASN A 302 -5.92 -16.58 -35.65
C ASN A 302 -4.72 -16.70 -34.69
N ILE A 303 -3.56 -16.17 -35.09
CA ILE A 303 -2.38 -16.05 -34.27
C ILE A 303 -2.13 -14.57 -34.03
N SER A 304 -2.11 -14.15 -32.78
CA SER A 304 -1.82 -12.76 -32.39
C SER A 304 -0.60 -12.69 -31.51
N GLU A 305 0.28 -11.76 -31.81
CA GLU A 305 1.44 -11.38 -31.02
C GLU A 305 1.29 -9.91 -30.63
N THR A 306 1.50 -9.59 -29.37
CA THR A 306 1.28 -8.26 -28.81
C THR A 306 2.47 -7.86 -27.94
N THR A 307 2.98 -6.66 -28.19
CA THR A 307 3.87 -5.93 -27.29
C THR A 307 3.10 -4.78 -26.65
N ASP A 308 3.02 -4.74 -25.35
CA ASP A 308 2.36 -3.69 -24.57
C ASP A 308 3.41 -2.92 -23.77
N THR A 309 3.47 -1.59 -23.95
CA THR A 309 4.37 -0.70 -23.23
C THR A 309 3.58 0.34 -22.46
N ASP A 310 3.52 0.16 -21.14
CA ASP A 310 2.89 1.08 -20.20
C ASP A 310 3.92 2.08 -19.68
N LYS A 311 3.72 3.36 -19.97
CA LYS A 311 4.57 4.49 -19.57
C LYS A 311 3.90 5.36 -18.50
N ARG A 312 2.87 4.86 -17.86
CA ARG A 312 2.09 5.59 -16.85
C ARG A 312 2.84 5.64 -15.53
N ASN A 313 2.80 6.81 -14.92
CA ASN A 313 3.33 7.05 -13.58
C ASN A 313 2.20 7.12 -12.57
N THR A 314 2.43 6.60 -11.36
CA THR A 314 1.48 6.67 -10.26
C THR A 314 2.02 7.54 -9.15
N TYR A 315 1.12 8.33 -8.55
CA TYR A 315 1.38 9.15 -7.38
C TYR A 315 0.26 8.94 -6.38
N SER A 316 0.60 8.84 -5.11
CA SER A 316 -0.39 8.72 -4.03
C SER A 316 0.03 9.57 -2.85
N ALA A 317 -0.93 10.24 -2.24
CA ALA A 317 -0.72 10.93 -0.97
C ALA A 317 -1.91 10.66 -0.05
N GLY A 318 -1.66 10.59 1.25
CA GLY A 318 -2.72 10.30 2.22
C GLY A 318 -2.47 10.91 3.59
N ILE A 319 -3.57 11.10 4.31
CA ILE A 319 -3.61 11.53 5.70
C ILE A 319 -4.46 10.53 6.47
N ASP A 320 -3.91 10.00 7.56
CA ASP A 320 -4.60 9.12 8.50
C ASP A 320 -4.68 9.81 9.86
N PHE A 321 -5.85 9.83 10.47
CA PHE A 321 -6.06 10.33 11.82
C PHE A 321 -6.84 9.30 12.63
N SER A 322 -6.34 8.96 13.80
CA SER A 322 -7.04 8.10 14.77
C SER A 322 -7.07 8.78 16.12
N TRP A 323 -8.22 8.80 16.76
CA TRP A 323 -8.41 9.36 18.09
C TRP A 323 -9.19 8.40 18.98
N GLN A 324 -8.58 8.00 20.09
CA GLN A 324 -9.16 7.10 21.08
C GLN A 324 -9.03 7.72 22.47
N PRO A 325 -9.94 8.64 22.84
CA PRO A 325 -9.87 9.34 24.13
C PRO A 325 -10.00 8.42 25.34
N ASN A 326 -10.67 7.29 25.17
CA ASN A 326 -10.90 6.27 26.18
C ASN A 326 -11.15 4.89 25.52
N GLN A 327 -11.28 3.83 26.33
CA GLN A 327 -11.49 2.48 25.82
C GLN A 327 -12.85 2.26 25.13
N LYS A 328 -13.80 3.18 25.28
CA LYS A 328 -15.15 3.06 24.72
C LYS A 328 -15.30 3.75 23.37
N ASN A 329 -14.50 4.76 23.06
CA ASN A 329 -14.67 5.61 21.89
C ASN A 329 -13.42 5.58 21.03
N LYS A 330 -13.58 5.34 19.74
CA LYS A 330 -12.51 5.43 18.74
C LYS A 330 -13.06 6.09 17.48
N LEU A 331 -12.41 7.16 17.04
CA LEU A 331 -12.63 7.81 15.76
C LEU A 331 -11.43 7.52 14.86
N PHE A 332 -11.69 7.19 13.63
CA PHE A 332 -10.68 7.06 12.58
C PHE A 332 -11.12 7.86 11.36
N MET A 333 -10.19 8.59 10.75
CA MET A 333 -10.39 9.32 9.52
C MET A 333 -9.22 9.01 8.59
N ASN A 334 -9.51 8.83 7.31
CA ASN A 334 -8.52 8.65 6.27
C ASN A 334 -8.94 9.48 5.05
N SER A 335 -7.97 10.13 4.44
CA SER A 335 -8.15 10.84 3.18
C SER A 335 -6.98 10.49 2.27
N THR A 336 -7.26 10.05 1.05
CA THR A 336 -6.23 9.70 0.07
C THR A 336 -6.52 10.31 -1.28
N VAL A 337 -5.47 10.67 -1.99
CA VAL A 337 -5.51 11.05 -3.40
C VAL A 337 -4.55 10.14 -4.16
N ASN A 338 -5.05 9.55 -5.26
CA ASN A 338 -4.27 8.74 -6.17
C ASN A 338 -4.34 9.36 -7.56
N VAL A 339 -3.19 9.43 -8.24
CA VAL A 339 -3.08 9.94 -9.60
C VAL A 339 -2.32 8.91 -10.43
N LEU A 340 -2.91 8.51 -11.56
CA LEU A 340 -2.22 7.77 -12.60
C LEU A 340 -2.20 8.64 -13.84
N VAL A 341 -1.04 8.86 -14.43
CA VAL A 341 -0.89 9.76 -15.58
C VAL A 341 0.23 9.29 -16.47
N GLY A 342 0.02 9.39 -17.77
CA GLY A 342 1.03 9.12 -18.78
C GLY A 342 0.49 8.41 -20.00
N PRO A 343 1.32 8.27 -21.04
CA PRO A 343 0.97 7.55 -22.25
C PRO A 343 1.16 6.04 -22.09
N GLY A 344 0.70 5.31 -23.10
CA GLY A 344 0.97 3.89 -23.29
C GLY A 344 0.89 3.54 -24.77
N GLU A 345 1.41 2.38 -25.11
CA GLU A 345 1.41 1.89 -26.49
C GLU A 345 1.24 0.38 -26.50
N THR A 346 0.33 -0.11 -27.33
CA THR A 346 0.14 -1.55 -27.56
C THR A 346 0.25 -1.80 -29.06
N GLU A 347 1.17 -2.66 -29.47
CA GLU A 347 1.33 -3.08 -30.86
C GLU A 347 0.96 -4.56 -30.98
N THR A 348 -0.01 -4.87 -31.87
CA THR A 348 -0.50 -6.22 -32.10
C THR A 348 -0.40 -6.56 -33.57
N THR A 349 0.17 -7.71 -33.88
CA THR A 349 0.08 -8.33 -35.21
C THR A 349 -0.78 -9.56 -35.11
N THR A 350 -1.82 -9.65 -35.98
CA THR A 350 -2.72 -10.81 -36.06
C THR A 350 -2.67 -11.39 -37.46
N GLU A 351 -2.30 -12.67 -37.55
CA GLU A 351 -2.35 -13.45 -38.77
C GLU A 351 -3.59 -14.35 -38.76
N ILE A 352 -4.29 -14.41 -39.90
CA ILE A 352 -5.52 -15.18 -40.05
C ILE A 352 -5.30 -16.27 -41.08
N TYR A 353 -5.52 -17.52 -40.69
CA TYR A 353 -5.35 -18.72 -41.50
C TYR A 353 -6.68 -19.41 -41.73
N GLN A 354 -6.90 -19.95 -42.93
CA GLN A 354 -7.93 -20.91 -43.23
C GLN A 354 -7.28 -22.28 -43.48
N GLY A 355 -7.43 -23.20 -42.55
CA GLY A 355 -6.65 -24.41 -42.51
C GLY A 355 -5.15 -24.11 -42.34
N THR A 356 -4.31 -24.45 -43.32
CA THR A 356 -2.87 -24.14 -43.34
C THR A 356 -2.54 -22.90 -44.17
N ASN A 357 -3.50 -22.28 -44.84
CA ASN A 357 -3.27 -21.16 -45.75
C ASN A 357 -3.43 -19.85 -44.99
N LEU A 358 -2.39 -19.01 -45.03
CA LEU A 358 -2.45 -17.65 -44.54
C LEU A 358 -3.34 -16.83 -45.51
N LEU A 359 -4.37 -16.19 -44.96
CA LEU A 359 -5.27 -15.34 -45.74
C LEU A 359 -4.66 -13.97 -45.99
N ASP A 360 -5.12 -13.28 -47.04
CA ASP A 360 -4.80 -11.89 -47.31
C ASP A 360 -5.47 -10.95 -46.29
N ASN A 361 -5.13 -11.15 -45.01
CA ASN A 361 -5.73 -10.40 -43.92
C ASN A 361 -4.84 -10.36 -42.67
N ILE A 362 -3.58 -10.01 -42.83
CA ILE A 362 -2.69 -9.72 -41.71
C ILE A 362 -3.06 -8.35 -41.18
N LEU A 363 -3.50 -8.28 -39.95
CA LEU A 363 -3.82 -7.04 -39.24
C LEU A 363 -2.66 -6.64 -38.36
N LYS A 364 -2.09 -5.45 -38.58
CA LYS A 364 -1.21 -4.77 -37.62
C LYS A 364 -2.00 -3.64 -37.00
N ALA A 365 -2.19 -3.70 -35.70
CA ALA A 365 -2.92 -2.72 -34.92
C ALA A 365 -1.97 -2.11 -33.88
N ARG A 366 -1.94 -0.79 -33.78
CA ARG A 366 -1.21 -0.07 -32.77
C ARG A 366 -2.16 0.83 -32.01
N ASN A 367 -2.24 0.67 -30.70
CA ASN A 367 -2.99 1.54 -29.82
C ASN A 367 -2.04 2.50 -29.13
N ASN A 368 -2.17 3.80 -29.43
CA ASN A 368 -1.41 4.85 -28.78
C ASN A 368 -2.33 5.55 -27.79
N TYR A 369 -2.12 5.32 -26.50
CA TYR A 369 -2.74 6.12 -25.45
C TYR A 369 -1.99 7.44 -25.35
N ILE A 370 -2.51 8.47 -26.01
CA ILE A 370 -1.85 9.79 -26.14
C ILE A 370 -1.84 10.48 -24.79
N GLU A 371 -2.94 10.37 -24.05
CA GLU A 371 -3.14 10.96 -22.74
C GLU A 371 -4.04 10.02 -21.93
N GLN A 372 -3.53 9.58 -20.80
CA GLN A 372 -4.32 8.86 -19.82
C GLN A 372 -4.12 9.51 -18.47
N LYS A 373 -5.22 9.86 -17.83
CA LYS A 373 -5.25 10.43 -16.50
C LYS A 373 -6.37 9.79 -15.72
N ASN A 374 -6.05 9.25 -14.55
CA ASN A 374 -7.03 8.82 -13.56
C ASN A 374 -6.70 9.55 -12.25
N LEU A 375 -7.66 10.28 -11.73
CA LEU A 375 -7.58 10.96 -10.45
C LEU A 375 -8.65 10.38 -9.54
N GLN A 376 -8.26 9.98 -8.35
CA GLN A 376 -9.14 9.43 -7.34
C GLN A 376 -8.94 10.16 -6.02
N TYR A 377 -10.03 10.61 -5.42
CA TYR A 377 -10.10 11.06 -4.04
C TYR A 377 -10.93 10.07 -3.24
N SER A 378 -10.41 9.62 -2.09
CA SER A 378 -11.17 8.77 -1.17
C SER A 378 -11.09 9.34 0.23
N ASN A 379 -12.23 9.50 0.86
CA ASN A 379 -12.36 10.00 2.22
C ASN A 379 -13.22 9.04 3.02
N ASN A 380 -12.77 8.72 4.20
CA ASN A 380 -13.48 7.85 5.13
C ASN A 380 -13.47 8.42 6.52
N VAL A 381 -14.60 8.32 7.20
CA VAL A 381 -14.73 8.57 8.63
C VAL A 381 -15.37 7.35 9.26
N ASN A 382 -14.77 6.80 10.30
CA ASN A 382 -15.30 5.69 11.05
C ASN A 382 -15.30 6.00 12.56
N TYR A 383 -16.44 5.83 13.20
CA TYR A 383 -16.59 5.97 14.63
C TYR A 383 -17.04 4.65 15.26
N GLN A 384 -16.32 4.21 16.28
CA GLN A 384 -16.64 3.01 17.05
C GLN A 384 -16.98 3.39 18.50
N TYR A 385 -18.11 2.88 18.98
CA TYR A 385 -18.54 3.02 20.37
C TYR A 385 -18.67 1.65 21.01
N ARG A 386 -17.90 1.41 22.07
CA ARG A 386 -17.89 0.15 22.85
C ARG A 386 -18.36 0.42 24.27
N PRO A 387 -19.68 0.42 24.54
CA PRO A 387 -20.21 0.64 25.92
C PRO A 387 -19.71 -0.41 26.89
N SER A 388 -19.48 -1.63 26.43
CA SER A 388 -18.96 -2.75 27.22
C SER A 388 -18.05 -3.65 26.38
N SER A 389 -17.38 -4.62 27.03
CA SER A 389 -16.58 -5.63 26.31
C SER A 389 -17.42 -6.54 25.41
N LYS A 390 -18.74 -6.58 25.61
CA LYS A 390 -19.66 -7.43 24.85
C LYS A 390 -20.34 -6.73 23.69
N MET A 391 -20.34 -5.41 23.64
CA MET A 391 -21.14 -4.62 22.69
C MET A 391 -20.25 -3.61 21.94
N GLN A 392 -20.45 -3.53 20.64
CA GLN A 392 -19.83 -2.51 19.80
C GLN A 392 -20.82 -1.99 18.77
N PHE A 393 -20.83 -0.68 18.61
CA PHE A 393 -21.49 0.02 17.51
C PHE A 393 -20.41 0.65 16.63
N SER A 394 -20.56 0.53 15.32
CA SER A 394 -19.65 1.15 14.34
C SER A 394 -20.47 1.93 13.33
N PHE A 395 -20.03 3.16 13.04
CA PHE A 395 -20.62 4.02 12.03
C PHE A 395 -19.53 4.44 11.06
N SER A 396 -19.75 4.24 9.77
CA SER A 396 -18.83 4.69 8.73
C SER A 396 -19.54 5.56 7.71
N ALA A 397 -18.82 6.57 7.24
CA ALA A 397 -19.19 7.37 6.09
C ALA A 397 -18.00 7.41 5.12
N ASP A 398 -18.26 7.07 3.87
CA ASP A 398 -17.28 7.00 2.81
C ASP A 398 -17.71 7.91 1.65
N TRP A 399 -16.77 8.65 1.09
CA TRP A 399 -16.91 9.34 -0.18
C TRP A 399 -15.70 9.08 -1.06
N THR A 400 -15.95 8.62 -2.27
CA THR A 400 -14.92 8.43 -3.29
C THR A 400 -15.36 9.14 -4.57
N HIS A 401 -14.50 9.98 -5.09
CA HIS A 401 -14.64 10.62 -6.39
C HIS A 401 -13.57 10.12 -7.34
N PHE A 402 -13.97 9.81 -8.55
CA PHE A 402 -13.09 9.31 -9.59
C PHE A 402 -13.28 10.12 -10.87
N ASP A 403 -12.21 10.73 -11.38
CA ASP A 403 -12.14 11.47 -12.64
C ASP A 403 -11.11 10.76 -13.54
N GLY A 404 -11.55 10.20 -14.66
CA GLY A 404 -10.72 9.42 -15.57
C GLY A 404 -10.92 9.80 -17.03
N ASN A 405 -9.80 10.06 -17.71
CA ASN A 405 -9.77 10.33 -19.15
C ASN A 405 -8.68 9.50 -19.81
N ALA A 406 -8.99 8.94 -20.98
CA ALA A 406 -8.02 8.24 -21.79
C ALA A 406 -8.27 8.51 -23.27
N ARG A 407 -7.32 9.15 -23.95
CA ARG A 407 -7.35 9.35 -25.39
C ARG A 407 -6.51 8.29 -26.06
N CYS A 408 -7.10 7.57 -27.01
CA CYS A 408 -6.42 6.51 -27.73
C CYS A 408 -6.58 6.69 -29.23
N GLU A 409 -5.46 6.65 -29.96
CA GLU A 409 -5.43 6.48 -31.40
C GLU A 409 -5.03 5.05 -31.74
N GLN A 410 -5.78 4.42 -32.63
CA GLN A 410 -5.53 3.05 -33.06
C GLN A 410 -5.51 2.99 -34.60
N PRO A 411 -4.33 3.12 -35.21
CA PRO A 411 -4.17 2.80 -36.62
C PRO A 411 -4.20 1.27 -36.79
N ASN A 412 -5.08 0.83 -37.68
CA ASN A 412 -5.20 -0.56 -38.11
C ASN A 412 -4.79 -0.69 -39.58
N GLU A 413 -3.70 -1.39 -39.82
CA GLU A 413 -3.15 -1.62 -41.16
C GLU A 413 -3.37 -3.08 -41.52
N TYR A 414 -3.86 -3.28 -42.76
CA TYR A 414 -4.16 -4.61 -43.29
C TYR A 414 -3.27 -4.93 -44.48
N PHE A 415 -2.69 -6.12 -44.44
CA PHE A 415 -1.74 -6.59 -45.45
C PHE A 415 -2.20 -7.92 -46.07
N SER A 416 -1.75 -8.18 -47.31
CA SER A 416 -1.88 -9.48 -47.92
C SER A 416 -0.90 -10.51 -47.29
N ALA A 417 -1.08 -11.78 -47.62
CA ALA A 417 -0.14 -12.86 -47.25
C ALA A 417 1.29 -12.61 -47.75
N THR A 418 1.47 -11.78 -48.76
CA THR A 418 2.77 -11.35 -49.32
C THR A 418 3.26 -10.03 -48.72
N ASN A 419 2.63 -9.56 -47.61
CA ASN A 419 2.95 -8.33 -46.92
C ASN A 419 2.75 -7.03 -47.73
N MET A 420 1.85 -7.07 -48.73
CA MET A 420 1.47 -5.88 -49.49
C MET A 420 0.28 -5.17 -48.77
N PRO A 421 0.35 -3.82 -48.63
CA PRO A 421 -0.71 -3.09 -47.95
C PRO A 421 -2.03 -3.14 -48.74
N ILE A 422 -3.15 -3.45 -48.05
CA ILE A 422 -4.50 -3.53 -48.63
C ILE A 422 -5.32 -2.29 -48.28
N ARG A 423 -5.32 -1.93 -46.98
CA ARG A 423 -6.07 -0.78 -46.46
C ARG A 423 -5.51 -0.35 -45.13
N SER A 424 -5.87 0.85 -44.72
CA SER A 424 -5.65 1.35 -43.34
C SER A 424 -6.90 2.04 -42.83
N ASP A 425 -7.22 1.81 -41.57
CA ASP A 425 -8.27 2.51 -40.84
C ASP A 425 -7.64 3.16 -39.58
N LEU A 426 -7.99 4.42 -39.31
CA LEU A 426 -7.63 5.10 -38.07
C LEU A 426 -8.83 5.19 -37.15
N PHE A 427 -8.75 4.57 -36.02
CA PHE A 427 -9.75 4.72 -34.95
C PHE A 427 -9.24 5.68 -33.89
N TYR A 428 -10.14 6.48 -33.33
CA TYR A 428 -9.89 7.35 -32.19
C TYR A 428 -10.98 7.10 -31.16
N SER A 429 -10.60 6.95 -29.90
CA SER A 429 -11.51 6.85 -28.78
C SER A 429 -11.10 7.76 -27.64
N GLU A 430 -12.09 8.37 -26.98
CA GLU A 430 -11.94 9.26 -25.86
C GLU A 430 -13.05 8.96 -24.84
N PRO A 431 -12.83 8.04 -23.90
CA PRO A 431 -13.69 7.85 -22.74
C PRO A 431 -13.37 8.89 -21.68
N ASP A 432 -14.38 9.58 -21.18
CA ASP A 432 -14.33 10.40 -19.98
C ASP A 432 -15.25 9.77 -18.94
N LYS A 433 -14.80 9.66 -17.70
CA LYS A 433 -15.53 9.08 -16.58
C LYS A 433 -15.47 10.03 -15.38
N ASP A 434 -16.61 10.38 -14.84
CA ASP A 434 -16.79 11.10 -13.60
C ASP A 434 -17.71 10.28 -12.69
N ILE A 435 -17.20 9.81 -11.56
CA ILE A 435 -17.94 8.90 -10.68
C ILE A 435 -17.82 9.37 -9.25
N ASP A 436 -18.96 9.61 -8.61
CA ASP A 436 -19.09 9.85 -7.17
C ASP A 436 -19.75 8.66 -6.48
N ILE A 437 -19.13 8.16 -5.42
CA ILE A 437 -19.63 7.07 -4.60
C ILE A 437 -19.72 7.55 -3.15
N TYR A 438 -20.93 7.49 -2.60
CA TYR A 438 -21.20 7.78 -1.18
C TYR A 438 -21.68 6.50 -0.51
N ALA A 439 -21.12 6.14 0.63
CA ALA A 439 -21.59 5.01 1.42
C ALA A 439 -21.74 5.38 2.89
N LEU A 440 -22.82 4.92 3.51
CA LEU A 440 -23.03 4.99 4.95
C LEU A 440 -23.26 3.57 5.48
N LEU A 441 -22.60 3.24 6.58
CA LEU A 441 -22.67 1.94 7.22
C LEU A 441 -22.89 2.12 8.73
N ALA A 442 -23.81 1.35 9.28
CA ALA A 442 -24.03 1.25 10.71
C ALA A 442 -24.06 -0.24 11.12
N ASP A 443 -23.14 -0.65 11.99
CA ASP A 443 -23.01 -2.02 12.45
C ASP A 443 -23.19 -2.11 13.95
N TYR A 444 -23.81 -3.19 14.38
CA TYR A 444 -23.94 -3.61 15.77
C TYR A 444 -23.35 -5.01 15.95
N LYS A 445 -22.46 -5.15 16.90
CA LYS A 445 -21.86 -6.43 17.29
C LYS A 445 -22.14 -6.70 18.77
N TYR A 446 -22.63 -7.90 19.07
CA TYR A 446 -22.89 -8.35 20.42
C TYR A 446 -22.32 -9.75 20.66
N ASN A 447 -21.45 -9.86 21.66
CA ASN A 447 -20.82 -11.10 22.10
C ASN A 447 -21.41 -11.48 23.51
N PRO A 448 -22.52 -12.22 23.55
CA PRO A 448 -23.12 -12.64 24.84
C PRO A 448 -22.16 -13.48 25.69
N ASN A 449 -21.37 -14.31 25.04
CA ASN A 449 -20.30 -15.13 25.62
C ASN A 449 -19.17 -15.34 24.64
N ALA A 450 -18.11 -16.05 25.02
CA ALA A 450 -16.92 -16.28 24.17
C ALA A 450 -17.19 -17.16 22.92
N GLN A 451 -18.33 -17.85 22.88
CA GLN A 451 -18.66 -18.81 21.80
C GLN A 451 -19.69 -18.27 20.81
N ASN A 452 -20.42 -17.21 21.17
CA ASN A 452 -21.49 -16.67 20.34
C ASN A 452 -21.24 -15.20 20.01
N GLU A 453 -21.45 -14.88 18.75
CA GLU A 453 -21.38 -13.52 18.19
C GLU A 453 -22.64 -13.24 17.39
N ILE A 454 -23.28 -12.11 17.65
CA ILE A 454 -24.42 -11.59 16.89
C ILE A 454 -23.96 -10.33 16.19
N LEU A 455 -24.15 -10.30 14.88
CA LEU A 455 -23.86 -9.16 14.01
C LEU A 455 -25.16 -8.70 13.36
N ALA A 456 -25.39 -7.41 13.33
CA ALA A 456 -26.47 -6.78 12.58
C ALA A 456 -25.96 -5.45 12.01
N GLY A 457 -26.34 -5.12 10.81
CA GLY A 457 -25.88 -3.87 10.19
C GLY A 457 -26.79 -3.42 9.08
N VAL A 458 -26.67 -2.16 8.71
CA VAL A 458 -27.32 -1.57 7.54
C VAL A 458 -26.30 -0.74 6.78
N LYS A 459 -26.29 -0.88 5.46
CA LYS A 459 -25.44 -0.14 4.57
C LYS A 459 -26.28 0.48 3.45
N THR A 460 -26.04 1.74 3.17
CA THR A 460 -26.59 2.38 1.98
C THR A 460 -25.45 2.93 1.12
N THR A 461 -25.58 2.76 -0.19
CA THR A 461 -24.62 3.24 -1.17
C THR A 461 -25.35 4.02 -2.25
N LEU A 462 -24.85 5.21 -2.58
CA LEU A 462 -25.28 6.02 -3.71
C LEU A 462 -24.08 6.14 -4.67
N ILE A 463 -24.30 5.78 -5.93
CA ILE A 463 -23.32 5.89 -7.01
C ILE A 463 -23.91 6.79 -8.07
N ASN A 464 -23.21 7.87 -8.39
CA ASN A 464 -23.50 8.74 -9.52
C ASN A 464 -22.35 8.60 -10.52
N SER A 465 -22.65 8.30 -11.76
CA SER A 465 -21.64 8.12 -12.80
C SER A 465 -22.07 8.88 -14.05
N ASP A 466 -21.26 9.83 -14.48
CA ASP A 466 -21.41 10.55 -15.74
C ASP A 466 -20.24 10.19 -16.65
N ASN A 467 -20.55 9.50 -17.74
CA ASN A 467 -19.55 8.99 -18.65
C ASN A 467 -19.83 9.48 -20.06
N THR A 468 -18.79 9.91 -20.74
CA THR A 468 -18.86 10.22 -22.16
C THR A 468 -17.90 9.34 -22.92
N PHE A 469 -18.30 8.91 -24.09
CA PHE A 469 -17.47 8.12 -24.99
C PHE A 469 -17.56 8.66 -26.41
N LEU A 470 -16.50 9.29 -26.87
CA LEU A 470 -16.35 9.76 -28.25
C LEU A 470 -15.54 8.74 -29.05
N PHE A 471 -16.13 8.26 -30.15
CA PHE A 471 -15.47 7.36 -31.10
C PHE A 471 -15.45 7.96 -32.50
N LYS A 472 -14.29 7.90 -33.16
CA LYS A 472 -14.12 8.36 -34.55
C LYS A 472 -13.47 7.26 -35.39
N LYS A 473 -13.89 7.16 -36.64
CA LYS A 473 -13.22 6.34 -37.67
C LYS A 473 -12.77 7.24 -38.80
N ASN A 474 -11.50 7.23 -39.14
CA ASN A 474 -10.88 8.05 -40.18
C ASN A 474 -11.25 9.54 -40.06
N GLY A 475 -11.28 10.05 -38.83
CA GLY A 475 -11.60 11.44 -38.49
C GLY A 475 -13.11 11.76 -38.41
N ALA A 476 -14.00 10.89 -38.90
CA ALA A 476 -15.43 11.07 -38.80
C ALA A 476 -15.99 10.49 -37.50
N VAL A 477 -16.87 11.23 -36.81
CA VAL A 477 -17.55 10.74 -35.60
C VAL A 477 -18.48 9.59 -35.96
N ASP A 478 -18.33 8.47 -35.26
CA ASP A 478 -19.26 7.34 -35.31
C ASP A 478 -20.33 7.53 -34.24
N THR A 479 -21.50 7.98 -34.65
CA THR A 479 -22.62 8.27 -33.75
C THR A 479 -23.29 7.01 -33.16
N GLN A 480 -23.04 5.82 -33.73
CA GLN A 480 -23.54 4.57 -33.17
C GLN A 480 -22.67 4.06 -32.02
N ARG A 481 -21.39 4.41 -32.01
CA ARG A 481 -20.42 4.03 -31.00
C ARG A 481 -20.13 5.13 -29.98
N SER A 482 -20.40 6.40 -30.34
CA SER A 482 -20.29 7.54 -29.43
C SER A 482 -21.55 7.69 -28.61
N ASN A 483 -21.44 7.80 -27.31
CA ASN A 483 -22.58 7.99 -26.42
C ASN A 483 -22.20 8.76 -25.16
N ASN A 484 -23.22 9.31 -24.51
CA ASN A 484 -23.15 9.83 -23.15
C ASN A 484 -24.03 8.95 -22.28
N PHE A 485 -23.51 8.54 -21.14
CA PHE A 485 -24.18 7.63 -20.25
C PHE A 485 -24.17 8.19 -18.83
N TYR A 486 -25.35 8.47 -18.31
CA TYR A 486 -25.56 8.81 -16.91
C TYR A 486 -26.16 7.62 -16.17
N TYR A 487 -25.60 7.26 -15.03
CA TYR A 487 -26.03 6.18 -14.19
C TYR A 487 -26.14 6.62 -12.73
N GLU A 488 -27.27 6.35 -12.11
CA GLU A 488 -27.49 6.53 -10.68
C GLU A 488 -27.93 5.21 -10.06
N GLU A 489 -27.23 4.77 -9.03
CA GLU A 489 -27.56 3.56 -8.31
C GLU A 489 -27.72 3.85 -6.82
N LYS A 490 -28.79 3.31 -6.22
CA LYS A 490 -29.09 3.40 -4.80
C LYS A 490 -29.26 1.99 -4.24
N ASN A 491 -28.34 1.56 -3.40
CA ASN A 491 -28.38 0.26 -2.75
C ASN A 491 -28.64 0.42 -1.26
N LEU A 492 -29.48 -0.47 -0.73
CA LEU A 492 -29.71 -0.65 0.70
C LEU A 492 -29.53 -2.13 1.02
N GLU A 493 -28.61 -2.41 1.93
CA GLU A 493 -28.31 -3.75 2.42
C GLU A 493 -28.57 -3.78 3.93
N ALA A 494 -29.15 -4.87 4.45
CA ALA A 494 -29.44 -5.04 5.88
C ALA A 494 -29.22 -6.49 6.35
#